data_8d22c6c14eda38bd4c8114d3c04b6026
#
_entry.id   8d22c6c14eda38bd4c8114d3c04b6026
#
_cell.length_a   1.000
_cell.length_b   1.000
_cell.length_c   1.000
_cell.angle_alpha   90.00
_cell.angle_beta   90.00
_cell.angle_gamma   90.00
#
_symmetry.space_group_name_H-M   'P 1'
#
loop_
_entity.id
_entity.type
_entity.pdbx_description
1 polymer ?
#
loop_
_entity_poly.entity_id
_entity_poly.type
_entity_poly.pdbx_seq_one_letter_code
_entity_poly.pdbx_strand_id
1 'polypeptide(L)'
;ILILFDEIGSTSRDFFKDKDGNESYFKILMNQLRTLSFVRTKIAVYPHSYSDILNETRYGDTIELECDLSNDNLYDSFISKTVSLIERYIEKSAKIKLNIEEVYDITSDEQQIIEQIINGTKGNMRRMVHLLDLSMDAAFRRANGKDKVRYSDLEESLNKQGAEMESKLLENDKLFLSKLVKLCKSRSTYRFTFSNRTTYINKFTSYSSEYNIINICQAGAGRLKTVYEFDYAYCIYKDIPTHYIKGTEKIDKTRSRRNGTLIKRIAQLSDELIAQSDIVGKIIAEVTYIGERGNNGFAITDSGEEYFISTKYIIGNNQNQKFRMGQRVQFFPAPLGEMGKMGMDIELLN
;
A
#
# COMPACT_ATOMS: atom_id res chain seq x y z
N ILE A 1 26.45 8.26 24.03
CA ILE A 1 25.54 9.18 23.37
C ILE A 1 24.50 8.34 22.64
N LEU A 2 23.22 8.67 22.80
CA LEU A 2 22.12 8.11 22.02
C LEU A 2 21.68 9.14 20.99
N ILE A 3 21.73 8.78 19.71
CA ILE A 3 21.26 9.60 18.60
C ILE A 3 19.96 9.00 18.09
N LEU A 4 18.92 9.82 18.03
CA LEU A 4 17.62 9.44 17.49
C LEU A 4 17.45 10.14 16.13
N PHE A 5 17.31 9.36 15.08
CA PHE A 5 16.98 9.87 13.75
C PHE A 5 15.50 9.63 13.52
N ASP A 6 14.73 10.70 13.47
CA ASP A 6 13.33 10.65 13.10
C ASP A 6 13.14 11.03 11.64
N GLU A 7 12.10 10.51 11.01
CA GLU A 7 11.71 10.80 9.63
C GLU A 7 12.77 10.55 8.54
N ILE A 8 13.80 9.78 8.80
CA ILE A 8 14.77 9.40 7.74
C ILE A 8 14.05 8.70 6.57
N GLY A 9 12.97 7.98 6.84
CA GLY A 9 12.13 7.36 5.81
C GLY A 9 11.51 8.34 4.82
N SER A 10 11.38 9.62 5.15
CA SER A 10 10.89 10.68 4.26
C SER A 10 11.95 11.17 3.25
N THR A 11 13.21 10.78 3.43
CA THR A 11 14.28 11.11 2.48
C THR A 11 14.05 10.39 1.15
N SER A 12 14.69 10.88 0.10
CA SER A 12 14.53 10.27 -1.22
C SER A 12 14.97 8.79 -1.21
N ARG A 13 14.35 7.98 -2.05
CA ARG A 13 14.72 6.55 -2.22
C ARG A 13 16.19 6.35 -2.57
N ASP A 14 16.79 7.34 -3.23
CA ASP A 14 18.18 7.32 -3.60
C ASP A 14 19.15 7.32 -2.41
N PHE A 15 18.68 7.82 -1.27
CA PHE A 15 19.44 7.77 -0.02
C PHE A 15 19.66 6.33 0.47
N PHE A 16 18.72 5.42 0.17
CA PHE A 16 18.76 4.02 0.61
C PHE A 16 19.25 3.05 -0.46
N LYS A 17 19.42 3.48 -1.71
CA LYS A 17 19.80 2.61 -2.82
C LYS A 17 21.26 2.72 -3.15
N ASP A 18 21.89 1.57 -3.39
CA ASP A 18 23.20 1.49 -3.99
C ASP A 18 23.12 1.98 -5.45
N LYS A 19 23.99 2.89 -5.86
CA LYS A 19 24.05 3.45 -7.21
C LYS A 19 25.40 3.11 -7.86
N ASP A 20 25.35 2.57 -9.06
CA ASP A 20 26.53 2.39 -9.94
C ASP A 20 27.74 1.73 -9.25
N GLY A 21 27.48 0.74 -8.39
CA GLY A 21 28.51 0.04 -7.63
C GLY A 21 28.99 0.76 -6.36
N ASN A 22 28.42 1.91 -6.04
CA ASN A 22 28.69 2.61 -4.80
C ASN A 22 27.65 2.29 -3.74
N GLU A 23 28.09 2.17 -2.48
CA GLU A 23 27.19 1.99 -1.35
C GLU A 23 26.25 3.19 -1.18
N SER A 24 25.00 2.92 -0.77
CA SER A 24 24.03 3.96 -0.48
C SER A 24 24.50 4.90 0.63
N TYR A 25 24.08 6.14 0.59
CA TYR A 25 24.40 7.12 1.64
C TYR A 25 23.97 6.62 3.03
N PHE A 26 22.87 5.90 3.12
CA PHE A 26 22.43 5.28 4.37
C PHE A 26 23.45 4.27 4.90
N LYS A 27 23.96 3.36 4.05
CA LYS A 27 24.98 2.39 4.45
C LYS A 27 26.27 3.07 4.91
N ILE A 28 26.72 4.08 4.20
CA ILE A 28 27.91 4.86 4.56
C ILE A 28 27.72 5.50 5.94
N LEU A 29 26.60 6.18 6.15
CA LEU A 29 26.26 6.83 7.43
C LEU A 29 26.26 5.81 8.57
N MET A 30 25.55 4.69 8.39
CA MET A 30 25.44 3.64 9.41
C MET A 30 26.77 2.98 9.73
N ASN A 31 27.61 2.74 8.72
CA ASN A 31 28.94 2.19 8.92
C ASN A 31 29.82 3.15 9.73
N GLN A 32 29.78 4.45 9.43
CA GLN A 32 30.53 5.45 10.20
C GLN A 32 30.06 5.54 11.66
N LEU A 33 28.74 5.57 11.90
CA LEU A 33 28.22 5.63 13.26
C LEU A 33 28.55 4.40 14.10
N ARG A 34 28.60 3.21 13.48
CA ARG A 34 29.00 1.95 14.16
C ARG A 34 30.45 1.91 14.60
N THR A 35 31.35 2.62 13.94
CA THR A 35 32.76 2.67 14.37
C THR A 35 32.95 3.44 15.66
N LEU A 36 31.97 4.24 16.07
CA LEU A 36 32.02 5.03 17.28
C LEU A 36 31.50 4.24 18.48
N SER A 37 32.39 3.70 19.30
CA SER A 37 32.05 2.81 20.44
C SER A 37 31.14 3.46 21.48
N PHE A 38 31.16 4.79 21.58
CA PHE A 38 30.36 5.58 22.54
C PHE A 38 29.02 6.07 21.98
N VAL A 39 28.71 5.76 20.72
CA VAL A 39 27.46 6.14 20.04
C VAL A 39 26.51 4.95 19.91
N ARG A 40 25.26 5.18 20.21
CA ARG A 40 24.13 4.28 19.90
C ARG A 40 23.12 5.05 19.08
N THR A 41 22.55 4.41 18.07
CA THR A 41 21.59 5.04 17.18
C THR A 41 20.26 4.30 17.20
N LYS A 42 19.15 5.06 17.16
CA LYS A 42 17.82 4.55 16.82
C LYS A 42 17.30 5.33 15.63
N ILE A 43 16.80 4.65 14.64
CA ILE A 43 16.41 5.24 13.37
C ILE A 43 14.97 4.81 13.08
N ALA A 44 14.09 5.81 12.90
CA ALA A 44 12.73 5.58 12.44
C ALA A 44 12.74 5.58 10.90
N VAL A 45 12.30 4.48 10.32
CA VAL A 45 12.27 4.28 8.87
C VAL A 45 10.95 3.62 8.46
N TYR A 46 10.49 3.88 7.26
CA TYR A 46 9.30 3.20 6.74
C TYR A 46 9.68 1.83 6.18
N PRO A 47 8.87 0.77 6.41
CA PRO A 47 9.19 -0.60 6.02
C PRO A 47 9.65 -0.76 4.57
N HIS A 48 9.11 0.04 3.68
CA HIS A 48 9.36 -0.06 2.25
C HIS A 48 10.49 0.82 1.72
N SER A 49 11.05 1.69 2.54
CA SER A 49 12.15 2.56 2.13
C SER A 49 13.49 1.82 2.09
N TYR A 50 13.60 0.69 2.79
CA TYR A 50 14.89 0.04 3.09
C TYR A 50 14.82 -1.50 3.11
N SER A 51 13.77 -2.12 2.55
CA SER A 51 13.54 -3.57 2.58
C SER A 51 14.77 -4.41 2.21
N ASP A 52 15.59 -3.94 1.29
CA ASP A 52 16.79 -4.64 0.84
C ASP A 52 17.96 -4.50 1.83
N ILE A 53 17.99 -3.41 2.61
CA ILE A 53 19.11 -3.07 3.51
C ILE A 53 18.92 -3.68 4.89
N LEU A 54 17.69 -3.77 5.39
CA LEU A 54 17.40 -4.32 6.71
C LEU A 54 17.55 -5.84 6.81
N ASN A 55 17.47 -6.55 5.70
CA ASN A 55 17.77 -7.98 5.66
C ASN A 55 19.25 -8.28 5.92
N GLU A 56 20.11 -7.26 5.92
CA GLU A 56 21.48 -7.43 6.39
C GLU A 56 21.49 -7.41 7.93
N THR A 57 21.70 -8.56 8.55
CA THR A 57 21.86 -8.77 10.00
C THR A 57 22.89 -7.84 10.68
N ARG A 58 23.55 -7.00 9.91
CA ARG A 58 24.57 -6.05 10.35
C ARG A 58 24.04 -4.81 11.08
N TYR A 59 22.77 -4.46 10.89
CA TYR A 59 22.26 -3.16 11.34
C TYR A 59 21.54 -3.19 12.70
N GLY A 60 21.54 -4.31 13.38
CA GLY A 60 21.02 -4.41 14.74
C GLY A 60 19.57 -4.90 14.80
N ASP A 61 18.95 -4.75 15.95
CA ASP A 61 17.59 -5.22 16.18
C ASP A 61 16.59 -4.31 15.53
N THR A 62 15.69 -4.87 14.74
CA THR A 62 14.55 -4.15 14.16
C THR A 62 13.38 -4.24 15.14
N ILE A 63 12.81 -3.08 15.47
CA ILE A 63 11.57 -2.98 16.22
C ILE A 63 10.48 -2.59 15.23
N GLU A 64 9.62 -3.55 14.90
CA GLU A 64 8.46 -3.30 14.05
C GLU A 64 7.36 -2.63 14.87
N LEU A 65 6.92 -1.47 14.44
CA LEU A 65 5.86 -0.70 15.08
C LEU A 65 4.48 -0.93 14.44
N GLU A 66 4.46 -1.51 13.23
CA GLU A 66 3.22 -1.91 12.57
C GLU A 66 2.67 -3.20 13.18
N CYS A 67 1.37 -3.30 13.28
CA CYS A 67 0.71 -4.50 13.76
C CYS A 67 0.33 -5.40 12.59
N ASP A 68 0.86 -6.62 12.56
CA ASP A 68 0.39 -7.65 11.64
C ASP A 68 -0.99 -8.16 12.09
N LEU A 69 -2.04 -7.54 11.54
CA LEU A 69 -3.44 -7.89 11.83
C LEU A 69 -3.82 -9.28 11.30
N SER A 70 -2.97 -9.94 10.51
CA SER A 70 -3.22 -11.30 10.03
C SER A 70 -2.90 -12.38 11.07
N ASN A 71 -2.15 -12.04 12.11
CA ASN A 71 -1.82 -12.95 13.21
C ASN A 71 -2.86 -12.84 14.33
N ASP A 72 -3.64 -13.90 14.55
CA ASP A 72 -4.73 -13.91 15.52
C ASP A 72 -4.31 -13.54 16.94
N ASN A 73 -3.15 -14.01 17.40
CA ASN A 73 -2.66 -13.72 18.76
C ASN A 73 -2.24 -12.26 18.91
N LEU A 74 -1.62 -11.70 17.87
CA LEU A 74 -1.25 -10.28 17.85
C LEU A 74 -2.50 -9.42 17.73
N TYR A 75 -3.49 -9.84 16.95
CA TYR A 75 -4.74 -9.12 16.77
C TYR A 75 -5.50 -8.96 18.09
N ASP A 76 -5.68 -10.02 18.89
CA ASP A 76 -6.36 -9.96 20.18
C ASP A 76 -5.60 -9.09 21.21
N SER A 77 -4.28 -9.19 21.23
CA SER A 77 -3.43 -8.31 22.03
C SER A 77 -3.54 -6.85 21.58
N PHE A 78 -3.68 -6.62 20.28
CA PHE A 78 -3.80 -5.29 19.72
C PHE A 78 -5.16 -4.65 20.01
N ILE A 79 -6.24 -5.42 19.98
CA ILE A 79 -7.57 -4.93 20.40
C ILE A 79 -7.51 -4.37 21.82
N SER A 80 -7.01 -5.15 22.77
CA SER A 80 -6.97 -4.72 24.18
C SER A 80 -6.07 -3.50 24.40
N LYS A 81 -4.93 -3.42 23.69
CA LYS A 81 -4.05 -2.26 23.72
C LYS A 81 -4.70 -1.03 23.08
N THR A 82 -5.43 -1.22 21.99
CA THR A 82 -6.13 -0.13 21.30
C THR A 82 -7.22 0.46 22.19
N VAL A 83 -8.02 -0.37 22.85
CA VAL A 83 -9.02 0.10 23.84
C VAL A 83 -8.33 0.96 24.90
N SER A 84 -7.27 0.45 25.55
CA SER A 84 -6.54 1.20 26.56
C SER A 84 -5.94 2.51 26.04
N LEU A 85 -5.53 2.56 24.77
CA LEU A 85 -5.02 3.79 24.14
C LEU A 85 -6.13 4.80 23.90
N ILE A 86 -7.28 4.35 23.44
CA ILE A 86 -8.45 5.22 23.21
C ILE A 86 -8.89 5.83 24.55
N GLU A 87 -9.02 5.03 25.60
CA GLU A 87 -9.39 5.49 26.93
C GLU A 87 -8.39 6.53 27.46
N ARG A 88 -7.10 6.31 27.32
CA ARG A 88 -6.06 7.29 27.71
C ARG A 88 -6.12 8.56 26.86
N TYR A 89 -6.42 8.45 25.58
CA TYR A 89 -6.58 9.61 24.71
C TYR A 89 -7.77 10.46 25.15
N ILE A 90 -8.91 9.84 25.41
CA ILE A 90 -10.12 10.49 25.92
C ILE A 90 -9.84 11.16 27.28
N GLU A 91 -9.23 10.44 28.22
CA GLU A 91 -8.87 10.95 29.53
C GLU A 91 -7.99 12.21 29.45
N LYS A 92 -6.98 12.17 28.58
CA LYS A 92 -6.09 13.34 28.40
C LYS A 92 -6.77 14.50 27.70
N SER A 93 -7.62 14.24 26.74
CA SER A 93 -8.31 15.28 25.95
C SER A 93 -9.44 15.92 26.75
N ALA A 94 -10.27 15.13 27.40
CA ALA A 94 -11.43 15.59 28.17
C ALA A 94 -11.07 15.94 29.63
N LYS A 95 -9.89 15.56 30.14
CA LYS A 95 -9.49 15.64 31.54
C LYS A 95 -10.44 14.93 32.51
N ILE A 96 -11.17 13.94 31.99
CA ILE A 96 -12.13 13.11 32.72
C ILE A 96 -11.79 11.66 32.36
N LYS A 97 -11.78 10.80 33.38
CA LYS A 97 -11.60 9.37 33.15
C LYS A 97 -12.93 8.77 32.73
N LEU A 98 -12.99 8.34 31.46
CA LEU A 98 -14.14 7.66 30.87
C LEU A 98 -13.71 6.30 30.33
N ASN A 99 -14.56 5.31 30.50
CA ASN A 99 -14.39 4.03 29.82
C ASN A 99 -14.86 4.15 28.36
N ILE A 100 -14.33 3.30 27.49
CA ILE A 100 -14.69 3.34 26.07
C ILE A 100 -16.21 3.19 25.85
N GLU A 101 -16.86 2.38 26.67
CA GLU A 101 -18.31 2.14 26.61
C GLU A 101 -19.16 3.38 26.94
N GLU A 102 -18.61 4.37 27.60
CA GLU A 102 -19.30 5.62 27.89
C GLU A 102 -19.29 6.58 26.70
N VAL A 103 -18.32 6.41 25.79
CA VAL A 103 -18.13 7.26 24.61
C VAL A 103 -18.61 6.60 23.33
N TYR A 104 -18.38 5.29 23.20
CA TYR A 104 -18.75 4.51 22.02
C TYR A 104 -19.88 3.55 22.33
N ASP A 105 -20.82 3.40 21.39
CA ASP A 105 -21.90 2.42 21.48
C ASP A 105 -21.39 1.04 21.05
N ILE A 106 -20.77 0.31 21.98
CA ILE A 106 -20.22 -1.02 21.75
C ILE A 106 -21.20 -2.15 22.14
N THR A 107 -22.36 -1.80 22.65
CA THR A 107 -23.38 -2.75 23.17
C THR A 107 -24.38 -3.22 22.12
N SER A 108 -24.49 -2.52 21.00
CA SER A 108 -25.27 -2.97 19.85
C SER A 108 -24.56 -4.13 19.15
N ASP A 109 -25.28 -4.86 18.28
CA ASP A 109 -24.69 -5.90 17.40
C ASP A 109 -23.50 -5.42 16.58
N GLU A 110 -23.20 -4.16 16.70
CA GLU A 110 -22.08 -3.41 16.15
C GLU A 110 -20.84 -3.48 17.03
N GLN A 111 -20.56 -4.56 17.75
CA GLN A 111 -19.31 -4.83 18.52
C GLN A 111 -18.03 -4.59 17.74
N GLN A 112 -18.18 -3.99 16.59
CA GLN A 112 -17.20 -3.84 15.55
C GLN A 112 -16.59 -2.45 15.49
N ILE A 113 -17.08 -1.50 16.28
CA ILE A 113 -16.51 -0.15 16.30
C ILE A 113 -15.00 -0.22 16.52
N ILE A 114 -14.55 -1.02 17.50
CA ILE A 114 -13.13 -1.20 17.79
C ILE A 114 -12.40 -1.88 16.62
N GLU A 115 -12.98 -2.92 16.04
CA GLU A 115 -12.41 -3.59 14.88
C GLU A 115 -12.33 -2.66 13.66
N GLN A 116 -13.33 -1.82 13.45
CA GLN A 116 -13.33 -0.83 12.37
C GLN A 116 -12.24 0.24 12.58
N ILE A 117 -12.06 0.71 13.81
CA ILE A 117 -10.98 1.63 14.16
C ILE A 117 -9.62 0.97 13.87
N ILE A 118 -9.44 -0.29 14.26
CA ILE A 118 -8.21 -1.04 14.02
C ILE A 118 -7.96 -1.19 12.52
N ASN A 119 -8.95 -1.63 11.76
CA ASN A 119 -8.83 -1.82 10.32
C ASN A 119 -8.58 -0.50 9.58
N GLY A 120 -9.26 0.58 9.99
CA GLY A 120 -9.10 1.91 9.41
C GLY A 120 -7.73 2.53 9.68
N THR A 121 -7.08 2.11 10.76
CA THR A 121 -5.82 2.72 11.21
C THR A 121 -4.60 1.83 11.02
N LYS A 122 -4.77 0.51 10.96
CA LYS A 122 -3.69 -0.49 10.85
C LYS A 122 -2.54 -0.26 11.84
N GLY A 123 -2.86 0.20 13.05
CA GLY A 123 -1.86 0.49 14.06
C GLY A 123 -1.16 1.84 13.92
N ASN A 124 -1.47 2.64 12.92
CA ASN A 124 -0.95 3.99 12.80
C ASN A 124 -1.64 4.91 13.80
N MET A 125 -0.87 5.37 14.81
CA MET A 125 -1.41 6.15 15.93
C MET A 125 -1.95 7.52 15.49
N ARG A 126 -1.32 8.17 14.51
CA ARG A 126 -1.78 9.47 13.99
C ARG A 126 -3.12 9.32 13.27
N ARG A 127 -3.24 8.30 12.44
CA ARG A 127 -4.53 7.96 11.80
C ARG A 127 -5.60 7.63 12.84
N MET A 128 -5.22 6.92 13.91
CA MET A 128 -6.16 6.55 14.96
C MET A 128 -6.71 7.81 15.66
N VAL A 129 -5.84 8.71 16.11
CA VAL A 129 -6.27 9.97 16.74
C VAL A 129 -7.19 10.75 15.80
N HIS A 130 -6.79 10.89 14.54
CA HIS A 130 -7.60 11.60 13.55
C HIS A 130 -8.96 10.94 13.29
N LEU A 131 -9.02 9.62 13.23
CA LEU A 131 -10.30 8.88 13.06
C LEU A 131 -11.20 9.03 14.30
N LEU A 132 -10.62 9.00 15.50
CA LEU A 132 -11.36 9.24 16.73
C LEU A 132 -11.96 10.65 16.75
N ASP A 133 -11.18 11.67 16.43
CA ASP A 133 -11.66 13.05 16.36
C ASP A 133 -12.80 13.20 15.35
N LEU A 134 -12.62 12.67 14.12
CA LEU A 134 -13.66 12.73 13.10
C LEU A 134 -14.95 12.01 13.52
N SER A 135 -14.85 10.86 14.18
CA SER A 135 -16.01 10.09 14.62
C SER A 135 -16.75 10.79 15.78
N MET A 136 -16.03 11.43 16.69
CA MET A 136 -16.60 12.26 17.75
C MET A 136 -17.30 13.50 17.18
N ASP A 137 -16.70 14.15 16.20
CA ASP A 137 -17.31 15.29 15.51
C ASP A 137 -18.57 14.88 14.75
N ALA A 138 -18.58 13.73 14.10
CA ALA A 138 -19.76 13.20 13.42
C ALA A 138 -20.90 12.93 14.42
N ALA A 139 -20.60 12.25 15.54
CA ALA A 139 -21.55 12.00 16.60
C ALA A 139 -22.09 13.29 17.21
N PHE A 140 -21.22 14.30 17.42
CA PHE A 140 -21.64 15.59 17.92
C PHE A 140 -22.59 16.30 16.95
N ARG A 141 -22.28 16.31 15.65
CA ARG A 141 -23.18 16.88 14.62
C ARG A 141 -24.55 16.16 14.60
N ARG A 142 -24.55 14.84 14.74
CA ARG A 142 -25.77 14.02 14.73
C ARG A 142 -26.64 14.26 15.97
N ALA A 143 -26.04 14.32 17.16
CA ALA A 143 -26.76 14.25 18.41
C ALA A 143 -26.49 15.41 19.38
N ASN A 144 -25.71 16.41 18.97
CA ASN A 144 -25.33 17.58 19.80
C ASN A 144 -24.79 17.18 21.19
N GLY A 145 -23.95 16.16 21.24
CA GLY A 145 -23.31 15.65 22.45
C GLY A 145 -24.22 14.84 23.39
N LYS A 146 -25.43 14.51 22.96
CA LYS A 146 -26.41 13.78 23.78
C LYS A 146 -26.39 12.26 23.59
N ASP A 147 -25.52 11.77 22.73
CA ASP A 147 -25.47 10.36 22.37
C ASP A 147 -24.04 9.89 22.14
N LYS A 148 -23.81 8.61 22.29
CA LYS A 148 -22.52 7.97 22.04
C LYS A 148 -22.15 7.96 20.56
N VAL A 149 -20.87 7.79 20.28
CA VAL A 149 -20.37 7.55 18.93
C VAL A 149 -20.89 6.19 18.44
N ARG A 150 -21.62 6.17 17.34
CA ARG A 150 -22.17 4.98 16.72
C ARG A 150 -21.30 4.50 15.56
N TYR A 151 -21.55 3.28 15.12
CA TYR A 151 -20.91 2.73 13.91
C TYR A 151 -21.09 3.65 12.70
N SER A 152 -22.28 4.23 12.50
CA SER A 152 -22.56 5.16 11.40
C SER A 152 -21.68 6.42 11.41
N ASP A 153 -21.35 6.93 12.60
CA ASP A 153 -20.48 8.10 12.73
C ASP A 153 -19.02 7.77 12.34
N LEU A 154 -18.60 6.55 12.67
CA LEU A 154 -17.29 6.03 12.27
C LEU A 154 -17.23 5.75 10.76
N GLU A 155 -18.28 5.19 10.19
CA GLU A 155 -18.41 4.93 8.76
C GLU A 155 -18.37 6.24 7.95
N GLU A 156 -19.08 7.28 8.40
CA GLU A 156 -19.02 8.63 7.81
C GLU A 156 -17.57 9.15 7.84
N SER A 157 -16.88 8.94 8.94
CA SER A 157 -15.49 9.39 9.12
C SER A 157 -14.51 8.64 8.21
N LEU A 158 -14.68 7.34 8.05
CA LEU A 158 -13.89 6.53 7.12
C LEU A 158 -14.16 6.94 5.66
N ASN A 159 -15.43 7.18 5.31
CA ASN A 159 -15.81 7.70 4.00
C ASN A 159 -15.11 9.03 3.69
N LYS A 160 -15.09 9.94 4.66
CA LYS A 160 -14.40 11.22 4.52
C LYS A 160 -12.91 11.04 4.30
N GLN A 161 -12.25 10.19 5.09
CA GLN A 161 -10.83 9.88 4.88
C GLN A 161 -10.55 9.30 3.49
N GLY A 162 -11.37 8.35 3.03
CA GLY A 162 -11.23 7.77 1.70
C GLY A 162 -11.39 8.80 0.57
N ALA A 163 -12.35 9.71 0.71
CA ALA A 163 -12.55 10.81 -0.23
C ALA A 163 -11.35 11.78 -0.23
N GLU A 164 -10.79 12.10 0.93
CA GLU A 164 -9.61 12.95 1.04
C GLU A 164 -8.37 12.33 0.37
N MET A 165 -8.18 11.01 0.47
CA MET A 165 -7.11 10.32 -0.25
C MET A 165 -7.23 10.51 -1.76
N GLU A 166 -8.44 10.37 -2.31
CA GLU A 166 -8.66 10.49 -3.77
C GLU A 166 -8.58 11.93 -4.25
N SER A 167 -8.98 12.91 -3.42
CA SER A 167 -9.01 14.31 -3.80
C SER A 167 -7.66 14.88 -4.24
N LYS A 168 -6.56 14.29 -3.74
CA LYS A 168 -5.19 14.71 -4.03
C LYS A 168 -4.64 14.15 -5.36
N LEU A 169 -5.40 13.29 -6.03
CA LEU A 169 -4.95 12.62 -7.24
C LEU A 169 -5.31 13.39 -8.51
N LEU A 170 -4.49 13.21 -9.54
CA LEU A 170 -4.77 13.69 -10.90
C LEU A 170 -5.91 12.85 -11.53
N GLU A 171 -6.62 13.44 -12.49
CA GLU A 171 -7.78 12.80 -13.15
C GLU A 171 -7.41 11.45 -13.82
N ASN A 172 -6.25 11.34 -14.46
CA ASN A 172 -5.80 10.08 -15.05
C ASN A 172 -5.60 8.98 -13.99
N ASP A 173 -5.16 9.37 -12.80
CA ASP A 173 -4.96 8.45 -11.68
C ASP A 173 -6.30 7.99 -11.10
N LYS A 174 -7.25 8.90 -10.98
CA LYS A 174 -8.62 8.57 -10.58
C LYS A 174 -9.28 7.63 -11.58
N LEU A 175 -9.04 7.83 -12.88
CA LEU A 175 -9.55 6.94 -13.93
C LEU A 175 -8.98 5.52 -13.79
N PHE A 176 -7.67 5.39 -13.58
CA PHE A 176 -7.03 4.10 -13.32
C PHE A 176 -7.64 3.42 -12.09
N LEU A 177 -7.73 4.14 -10.95
CA LEU A 177 -8.29 3.60 -9.74
C LEU A 177 -9.75 3.19 -9.92
N SER A 178 -10.56 3.98 -10.63
CA SER A 178 -11.97 3.64 -10.87
C SER A 178 -12.15 2.34 -11.64
N LYS A 179 -11.30 2.10 -12.65
CA LYS A 179 -11.29 0.84 -13.41
C LYS A 179 -10.86 -0.34 -12.51
N LEU A 180 -9.81 -0.16 -11.70
CA LEU A 180 -9.34 -1.20 -10.78
C LEU A 180 -10.38 -1.51 -9.69
N VAL A 181 -11.02 -0.49 -9.12
CA VAL A 181 -12.14 -0.63 -8.18
C VAL A 181 -13.28 -1.42 -8.80
N LYS A 182 -13.68 -1.09 -10.03
CA LYS A 182 -14.75 -1.81 -10.74
C LYS A 182 -14.42 -3.30 -10.91
N LEU A 183 -13.17 -3.62 -11.24
CA LEU A 183 -12.73 -5.00 -11.35
C LEU A 183 -12.72 -5.70 -9.99
N CYS A 184 -12.21 -5.05 -8.95
CA CYS A 184 -12.24 -5.57 -7.58
C CYS A 184 -13.67 -5.87 -7.11
N LYS A 185 -14.61 -4.94 -7.32
CA LYS A 185 -16.03 -5.15 -7.00
C LYS A 185 -16.62 -6.35 -7.73
N SER A 186 -16.35 -6.49 -9.03
CA SER A 186 -16.86 -7.60 -9.84
C SER A 186 -16.37 -8.96 -9.38
N ARG A 187 -15.26 -9.02 -8.66
CA ARG A 187 -14.64 -10.24 -8.12
C ARG A 187 -14.76 -10.36 -6.61
N SER A 188 -15.50 -9.45 -5.98
CA SER A 188 -15.70 -9.42 -4.52
C SER A 188 -14.38 -9.50 -3.74
N THR A 189 -13.39 -8.71 -4.14
CA THR A 189 -12.08 -8.65 -3.49
C THR A 189 -11.56 -7.23 -3.44
N TYR A 190 -10.69 -6.94 -2.48
CA TYR A 190 -9.95 -5.69 -2.37
C TYR A 190 -8.44 -5.90 -2.54
N ARG A 191 -8.01 -7.16 -2.73
CA ARG A 191 -6.61 -7.56 -2.93
C ARG A 191 -6.33 -7.93 -4.37
N PHE A 192 -5.13 -7.57 -4.82
CA PHE A 192 -4.69 -7.83 -6.19
C PHE A 192 -3.17 -7.96 -6.25
N THR A 193 -2.69 -8.59 -7.32
CA THR A 193 -1.27 -8.67 -7.64
C THR A 193 -0.98 -7.83 -8.88
N PHE A 194 0.15 -7.15 -8.86
CA PHE A 194 0.69 -6.50 -10.05
C PHE A 194 2.04 -7.12 -10.40
N SER A 195 2.35 -7.15 -11.69
CA SER A 195 3.67 -7.55 -12.13
C SER A 195 4.72 -6.62 -11.49
N ASN A 196 5.77 -7.21 -10.91
CA ASN A 196 6.90 -6.44 -10.35
C ASN A 196 7.61 -5.58 -11.41
N ARG A 197 7.27 -5.79 -12.69
CA ARG A 197 7.81 -5.03 -13.82
C ARG A 197 7.07 -3.71 -14.07
N THR A 198 5.84 -3.54 -13.54
CA THR A 198 5.09 -2.30 -13.69
C THR A 198 5.32 -1.38 -12.50
N THR A 199 5.91 -0.22 -12.76
CA THR A 199 6.11 0.82 -11.74
C THR A 199 4.89 1.72 -11.57
N TYR A 200 3.83 1.51 -12.38
CA TYR A 200 2.64 2.36 -12.40
C TYR A 200 1.94 2.42 -11.04
N ILE A 201 1.92 1.31 -10.31
CA ILE A 201 1.29 1.21 -8.98
C ILE A 201 2.07 1.96 -7.90
N ASN A 202 3.36 2.24 -8.11
CA ASN A 202 4.24 2.81 -7.08
C ASN A 202 3.79 4.18 -6.58
N LYS A 203 3.13 4.97 -7.43
CA LYS A 203 2.61 6.29 -7.06
C LYS A 203 1.46 6.21 -6.05
N PHE A 204 0.74 5.09 -5.99
CA PHE A 204 -0.34 4.85 -5.06
C PHE A 204 0.11 4.20 -3.76
N THR A 205 1.36 3.73 -3.74
CA THR A 205 2.02 3.12 -2.60
C THR A 205 3.16 4.00 -2.09
N SER A 206 3.00 5.32 -2.15
CA SER A 206 4.05 6.27 -1.76
C SER A 206 4.42 6.09 -0.29
N TYR A 207 5.69 5.80 -0.04
CA TYR A 207 6.21 5.48 1.28
C TYR A 207 6.32 6.67 2.23
N SER A 208 6.20 7.88 1.71
CA SER A 208 6.20 9.12 2.49
C SER A 208 4.79 9.59 2.87
N SER A 209 3.75 8.94 2.37
CA SER A 209 2.36 9.30 2.63
C SER A 209 1.75 8.40 3.70
N GLU A 210 1.19 9.00 4.73
CA GLU A 210 0.43 8.29 5.78
C GLU A 210 -0.89 7.71 5.26
N TYR A 211 -1.34 8.19 4.10
CA TYR A 211 -2.63 7.87 3.51
C TYR A 211 -2.46 7.31 2.11
N ASN A 212 -1.86 6.14 2.02
CA ASN A 212 -1.76 5.43 0.75
C ASN A 212 -3.11 4.81 0.40
N ILE A 213 -3.60 5.07 -0.80
CA ILE A 213 -4.81 4.41 -1.33
C ILE A 213 -4.58 2.91 -1.51
N ILE A 214 -3.35 2.53 -1.85
CA ILE A 214 -2.95 1.15 -2.04
C ILE A 214 -1.78 0.85 -1.10
N ASN A 215 -1.92 -0.22 -0.34
CA ASN A 215 -0.89 -0.71 0.57
C ASN A 215 -0.27 -2.00 0.03
N ILE A 216 0.97 -2.27 0.39
CA ILE A 216 1.60 -3.55 0.15
C ILE A 216 1.24 -4.49 1.30
N CYS A 217 0.45 -5.52 0.99
CA CYS A 217 0.06 -6.53 1.94
C CYS A 217 1.16 -7.59 2.12
N GLN A 218 1.80 -7.97 1.01
CA GLN A 218 2.89 -8.95 1.00
C GLN A 218 3.91 -8.54 -0.05
N ALA A 219 5.14 -8.30 0.37
CA ALA A 219 6.23 -8.03 -0.56
C ALA A 219 6.57 -9.29 -1.36
N GLY A 220 6.71 -9.15 -2.66
CA GLY A 220 7.14 -10.23 -3.53
C GLY A 220 8.64 -10.44 -3.45
N ALA A 221 9.07 -11.70 -3.45
CA ALA A 221 10.48 -12.07 -3.50
C ALA A 221 10.69 -13.20 -4.52
N GLY A 222 11.68 -13.03 -5.39
CA GLY A 222 11.97 -14.00 -6.44
C GLY A 222 10.81 -14.23 -7.40
N ARG A 223 10.18 -15.40 -7.34
CA ARG A 223 9.01 -15.76 -8.18
C ARG A 223 7.67 -15.35 -7.56
N LEU A 224 7.68 -14.94 -6.29
CA LEU A 224 6.46 -14.50 -5.61
C LEU A 224 6.13 -13.07 -6.05
N LYS A 225 4.88 -12.87 -6.46
CA LYS A 225 4.36 -11.56 -6.85
C LYS A 225 4.05 -10.73 -5.60
N THR A 226 4.22 -9.43 -5.69
CA THR A 226 3.77 -8.51 -4.64
C THR A 226 2.25 -8.47 -4.60
N VAL A 227 1.69 -8.64 -3.41
CA VAL A 227 0.25 -8.52 -3.16
C VAL A 227 -0.03 -7.14 -2.62
N TYR A 228 -0.94 -6.47 -3.25
CA TYR A 228 -1.45 -5.16 -2.89
C TYR A 228 -2.87 -5.26 -2.36
N GLU A 229 -3.26 -4.30 -1.57
CA GLU A 229 -4.64 -4.14 -1.11
C GLU A 229 -5.03 -2.67 -1.10
N PHE A 230 -6.30 -2.39 -1.36
CA PHE A 230 -6.84 -1.06 -1.12
C PHE A 230 -6.86 -0.74 0.37
N ASP A 231 -6.61 0.53 0.70
CA ASP A 231 -6.78 1.01 2.07
C ASP A 231 -8.22 0.81 2.54
N TYR A 232 -8.39 0.53 3.83
CA TYR A 232 -9.70 0.22 4.38
C TYR A 232 -10.69 1.39 4.27
N ALA A 233 -10.26 2.61 4.59
CA ALA A 233 -11.09 3.80 4.45
C ALA A 233 -11.47 4.04 2.98
N TYR A 234 -10.55 3.78 2.05
CA TYR A 234 -10.84 3.85 0.64
C TYR A 234 -11.82 2.76 0.18
N CYS A 235 -11.73 1.55 0.75
CA CYS A 235 -12.70 0.49 0.49
C CYS A 235 -14.11 0.90 0.93
N ILE A 236 -14.25 1.50 2.11
CA ILE A 236 -15.55 2.00 2.60
C ILE A 236 -16.06 3.10 1.66
N TYR A 237 -15.23 4.08 1.31
CA TYR A 237 -15.61 5.18 0.42
C TYR A 237 -16.06 4.72 -0.98
N LYS A 238 -15.45 3.66 -1.50
CA LYS A 238 -15.76 3.13 -2.83
C LYS A 238 -16.68 1.90 -2.80
N ASP A 239 -17.22 1.49 -1.66
CA ASP A 239 -18.00 0.26 -1.50
C ASP A 239 -17.31 -0.98 -2.07
N ILE A 240 -16.00 -1.11 -1.84
CA ILE A 240 -15.26 -2.30 -2.25
C ILE A 240 -15.51 -3.38 -1.20
N PRO A 241 -15.95 -4.59 -1.59
CA PRO A 241 -16.15 -5.67 -0.64
C PRO A 241 -14.86 -6.01 0.11
N THR A 242 -14.88 -5.86 1.42
CA THR A 242 -13.81 -6.28 2.32
C THR A 242 -14.26 -7.48 3.13
N HIS A 243 -13.33 -8.33 3.53
CA HIS A 243 -13.63 -9.46 4.43
C HIS A 243 -13.71 -9.04 5.91
N TYR A 244 -13.52 -7.75 6.18
CA TYR A 244 -13.58 -7.17 7.53
C TYR A 244 -14.95 -6.64 7.91
N ILE A 245 -15.93 -6.71 7.02
CA ILE A 245 -17.27 -6.28 7.34
C ILE A 245 -17.77 -7.17 8.49
N LYS A 246 -17.92 -6.55 9.67
CA LYS A 246 -18.50 -7.17 10.85
C LYS A 246 -17.67 -8.30 11.51
N GLY A 247 -16.36 -8.14 11.67
CA GLY A 247 -15.50 -9.15 12.30
C GLY A 247 -15.51 -10.50 11.58
N THR A 248 -15.97 -10.53 10.32
CA THR A 248 -16.19 -11.75 9.55
C THR A 248 -14.92 -12.54 9.36
N GLU A 249 -13.78 -11.91 9.18
CA GLU A 249 -12.52 -12.64 8.98
C GLU A 249 -12.14 -13.44 10.23
N LYS A 250 -12.25 -12.85 11.41
CA LYS A 250 -12.00 -13.55 12.68
C LYS A 250 -13.04 -14.64 12.95
N ILE A 251 -14.30 -14.34 12.69
CA ILE A 251 -15.41 -15.29 12.84
C ILE A 251 -15.24 -16.44 11.87
N ASP A 252 -14.92 -16.17 10.61
CA ASP A 252 -14.73 -17.19 9.58
C ASP A 252 -13.49 -18.05 9.86
N LYS A 253 -12.40 -17.48 10.32
CA LYS A 253 -11.22 -18.22 10.77
C LYS A 253 -11.54 -19.11 11.97
N THR A 254 -12.28 -18.59 12.95
CA THR A 254 -12.70 -19.35 14.13
C THR A 254 -13.65 -20.48 13.76
N ARG A 255 -14.62 -20.23 12.90
CA ARG A 255 -15.54 -21.25 12.38
C ARG A 255 -14.80 -22.32 11.58
N SER A 256 -13.90 -21.93 10.71
CA SER A 256 -13.09 -22.85 9.90
C SER A 256 -12.21 -23.76 10.79
N ARG A 257 -11.60 -23.21 11.83
CA ARG A 257 -10.83 -23.99 12.81
C ARG A 257 -11.71 -25.00 13.57
N ARG A 258 -12.87 -24.57 14.04
CA ARG A 258 -13.82 -25.44 14.76
C ARG A 258 -14.37 -26.58 13.88
N ASN A 259 -14.57 -26.30 12.61
CA ASN A 259 -15.13 -27.25 11.66
C ASN A 259 -14.07 -28.11 10.96
N GLY A 260 -12.78 -27.95 11.30
CA GLY A 260 -11.68 -28.65 10.64
C GLY A 260 -11.52 -28.31 9.15
N THR A 261 -12.10 -27.21 8.70
CA THR A 261 -12.02 -26.76 7.30
C THR A 261 -10.80 -25.88 7.08
N LEU A 262 -10.24 -25.93 5.87
CA LEU A 262 -9.15 -25.03 5.49
C LEU A 262 -9.64 -23.57 5.52
N ILE A 263 -8.82 -22.68 6.09
CA ILE A 263 -9.08 -21.24 6.05
C ILE A 263 -9.11 -20.81 4.59
N LYS A 264 -10.24 -20.28 4.13
CA LYS A 264 -10.31 -19.71 2.79
C LYS A 264 -9.30 -18.57 2.67
N ARG A 265 -8.41 -18.66 1.70
CA ARG A 265 -7.56 -17.53 1.35
C ARG A 265 -8.45 -16.40 0.83
N ILE A 266 -8.12 -15.18 1.23
CA ILE A 266 -8.75 -13.99 0.68
C ILE A 266 -8.53 -14.00 -0.84
N ALA A 267 -9.61 -13.85 -1.59
CA ALA A 267 -9.54 -13.80 -3.04
C ALA A 267 -8.63 -12.64 -3.47
N GLN A 268 -7.83 -12.88 -4.49
CA GLN A 268 -6.92 -11.88 -5.07
C GLN A 268 -7.15 -11.83 -6.57
N LEU A 269 -7.13 -10.62 -7.14
CA LEU A 269 -7.05 -10.49 -8.59
C LEU A 269 -5.62 -10.79 -9.03
N SER A 270 -5.49 -11.64 -10.05
CA SER A 270 -4.18 -11.85 -10.66
C SER A 270 -3.82 -10.70 -11.59
N ASP A 271 -2.52 -10.48 -11.76
CA ASP A 271 -2.00 -9.51 -12.73
C ASP A 271 -2.37 -9.86 -14.18
N GLU A 272 -2.56 -11.13 -14.50
CA GLU A 272 -3.07 -11.56 -15.79
C GLU A 272 -4.50 -11.04 -16.04
N LEU A 273 -5.39 -11.12 -15.04
CA LEU A 273 -6.75 -10.57 -15.14
C LEU A 273 -6.74 -9.06 -15.27
N ILE A 274 -5.83 -8.38 -14.54
CA ILE A 274 -5.68 -6.94 -14.64
C ILE A 274 -5.16 -6.55 -16.02
N ALA A 275 -4.19 -7.27 -16.56
CA ALA A 275 -3.65 -7.05 -17.91
C ALA A 275 -4.71 -7.23 -19.00
N GLN A 276 -5.59 -8.24 -18.86
CA GLN A 276 -6.68 -8.50 -19.80
C GLN A 276 -7.82 -7.48 -19.74
N SER A 277 -7.93 -6.73 -18.65
CA SER A 277 -9.05 -5.82 -18.41
C SER A 277 -8.84 -4.39 -18.93
N ASP A 278 -7.74 -4.12 -19.62
CA ASP A 278 -7.37 -2.80 -20.16
C ASP A 278 -7.41 -1.64 -19.10
N ILE A 279 -7.14 -2.01 -17.86
CA ILE A 279 -7.06 -1.04 -16.75
C ILE A 279 -5.85 -0.13 -16.92
N VAL A 280 -4.72 -0.72 -17.28
CA VAL A 280 -3.52 0.02 -17.66
C VAL A 280 -3.57 0.16 -19.17
N GLY A 281 -3.84 1.37 -19.65
CA GLY A 281 -3.86 1.64 -21.08
C GLY A 281 -2.50 1.27 -21.69
N LYS A 282 -2.51 0.32 -22.62
CA LYS A 282 -1.34 0.03 -23.43
C LYS A 282 -1.15 1.16 -24.42
N ILE A 283 0.10 1.51 -24.66
CA ILE A 283 0.49 2.49 -25.67
C ILE A 283 0.96 1.75 -26.90
N ILE A 284 0.54 2.20 -28.06
CA ILE A 284 1.05 1.72 -29.34
C ILE A 284 2.09 2.73 -29.83
N ALA A 285 3.24 2.22 -30.24
CA ALA A 285 4.33 3.02 -30.76
C ALA A 285 5.04 2.28 -31.91
N GLU A 286 5.77 3.03 -32.71
CA GLU A 286 6.59 2.49 -33.80
C GLU A 286 8.07 2.51 -33.41
N VAL A 287 8.79 1.43 -33.66
CA VAL A 287 10.21 1.30 -33.37
C VAL A 287 11.01 2.19 -34.35
N THR A 288 11.63 3.23 -33.81
CA THR A 288 12.37 4.23 -34.59
C THR A 288 13.86 4.12 -34.49
N TYR A 289 14.36 3.39 -33.49
CA TYR A 289 15.79 3.14 -33.31
C TYR A 289 16.01 1.75 -32.70
N ILE A 290 17.05 1.10 -33.16
CA ILE A 290 17.51 -0.21 -32.62
C ILE A 290 19.00 -0.12 -32.38
N GLY A 291 19.44 -0.45 -31.16
CA GLY A 291 20.84 -0.53 -30.81
C GLY A 291 21.56 -1.68 -31.54
N GLU A 292 22.89 -1.59 -31.63
CA GLU A 292 23.76 -2.49 -32.42
C GLU A 292 23.50 -4.00 -32.22
N ARG A 293 23.15 -4.41 -31.01
CA ARG A 293 22.87 -5.83 -30.69
C ARG A 293 21.43 -6.25 -30.97
N GLY A 294 20.57 -5.33 -31.37
CA GLY A 294 19.15 -5.58 -31.63
C GLY A 294 18.28 -5.88 -30.41
N ASN A 295 18.83 -5.73 -29.20
CA ASN A 295 18.14 -6.07 -27.95
C ASN A 295 17.45 -4.88 -27.30
N ASN A 296 17.86 -3.65 -27.62
CA ASN A 296 17.33 -2.42 -27.07
C ASN A 296 17.05 -1.44 -28.19
N GLY A 297 16.17 -0.50 -27.97
CA GLY A 297 15.82 0.51 -28.94
C GLY A 297 14.95 1.60 -28.34
N PHE A 298 14.40 2.43 -29.23
CA PHE A 298 13.40 3.41 -28.91
C PHE A 298 12.19 3.24 -29.82
N ALA A 299 11.03 3.52 -29.27
CA ALA A 299 9.77 3.54 -30.02
C ALA A 299 9.07 4.88 -29.75
N ILE A 300 8.48 5.46 -30.79
CA ILE A 300 7.77 6.74 -30.74
C ILE A 300 6.29 6.51 -30.96
N THR A 301 5.47 7.12 -30.11
CA THR A 301 4.01 7.11 -30.24
C THR A 301 3.55 8.06 -31.36
N ASP A 302 2.33 7.92 -31.79
CA ASP A 302 1.70 8.85 -32.77
C ASP A 302 1.63 10.30 -32.24
N SER A 303 1.71 10.47 -30.88
CA SER A 303 1.80 11.80 -30.22
C SER A 303 3.22 12.36 -30.11
N GLY A 304 4.24 11.63 -30.59
CA GLY A 304 5.64 12.06 -30.56
C GLY A 304 6.37 11.76 -29.24
N GLU A 305 5.76 11.00 -28.34
CA GLU A 305 6.43 10.59 -27.09
C GLU A 305 7.37 9.42 -27.35
N GLU A 306 8.62 9.53 -26.87
CA GLU A 306 9.65 8.51 -27.03
C GLU A 306 9.72 7.60 -25.79
N TYR A 307 9.86 6.28 -26.04
CA TYR A 307 9.95 5.25 -25.02
C TYR A 307 11.15 4.33 -25.30
N PHE A 308 11.96 4.10 -24.30
CA PHE A 308 12.99 3.05 -24.35
C PHE A 308 12.32 1.69 -24.35
N ILE A 309 12.75 0.79 -25.24
CA ILE A 309 12.26 -0.59 -25.33
C ILE A 309 13.41 -1.59 -25.25
N SER A 310 13.17 -2.74 -24.63
CA SER A 310 14.16 -3.81 -24.53
C SER A 310 13.50 -5.17 -24.75
N THR A 311 14.18 -6.07 -25.49
CA THR A 311 13.72 -7.43 -25.72
C THR A 311 13.50 -8.22 -24.43
N LYS A 312 14.17 -7.82 -23.36
CA LYS A 312 13.97 -8.37 -22.01
C LYS A 312 12.52 -8.27 -21.53
N TYR A 313 11.78 -7.29 -22.04
CA TYR A 313 10.40 -7.02 -21.63
C TYR A 313 9.37 -7.48 -22.67
N ILE A 314 9.77 -8.22 -23.68
CA ILE A 314 8.83 -8.84 -24.63
C ILE A 314 8.14 -10.00 -23.92
N ILE A 315 6.81 -10.06 -24.06
CA ILE A 315 5.96 -11.11 -23.48
C ILE A 315 5.35 -12.00 -24.55
N GLY A 316 4.83 -13.17 -24.14
CA GLY A 316 4.17 -14.12 -25.06
C GLY A 316 5.15 -14.98 -25.86
N ASN A 317 4.68 -15.51 -26.99
CA ASN A 317 5.42 -16.44 -27.84
C ASN A 317 6.62 -15.79 -28.56
N ASN A 318 6.78 -14.48 -28.41
CA ASN A 318 7.77 -13.68 -29.13
C ASN A 318 9.01 -13.32 -28.28
N GLN A 319 9.21 -13.94 -27.12
CA GLN A 319 10.28 -13.59 -26.17
C GLN A 319 11.71 -13.65 -26.75
N ASN A 320 11.93 -14.42 -27.80
CA ASN A 320 13.23 -14.55 -28.46
C ASN A 320 13.36 -13.69 -29.73
N GLN A 321 12.35 -12.90 -30.05
CA GLN A 321 12.38 -12.06 -31.26
C GLN A 321 13.13 -10.75 -30.97
N LYS A 322 13.79 -10.24 -32.00
CA LYS A 322 14.42 -8.94 -32.01
C LYS A 322 13.47 -7.90 -32.60
N PHE A 323 13.62 -6.67 -32.17
CA PHE A 323 12.89 -5.57 -32.77
C PHE A 323 13.31 -5.34 -34.23
N ARG A 324 12.38 -4.82 -35.01
CA ARG A 324 12.63 -4.36 -36.40
C ARG A 324 12.25 -2.89 -36.51
N MET A 325 13.01 -2.14 -37.31
CA MET A 325 12.70 -0.75 -37.63
C MET A 325 11.31 -0.66 -38.29
N GLY A 326 10.53 0.32 -37.86
CA GLY A 326 9.15 0.50 -38.34
C GLY A 326 8.15 -0.50 -37.78
N GLN A 327 8.56 -1.42 -36.91
CA GLN A 327 7.66 -2.39 -36.27
C GLN A 327 6.76 -1.69 -35.27
N ARG A 328 5.48 -1.95 -35.31
CA ARG A 328 4.55 -1.48 -34.27
C ARG A 328 4.65 -2.40 -33.05
N VAL A 329 4.69 -1.78 -31.90
CA VAL A 329 4.76 -2.45 -30.60
C VAL A 329 3.70 -1.88 -29.67
N GLN A 330 3.17 -2.73 -28.82
CA GLN A 330 2.22 -2.33 -27.79
C GLN A 330 2.81 -2.64 -26.42
N PHE A 331 2.77 -1.69 -25.49
CA PHE A 331 3.39 -1.86 -24.17
C PHE A 331 2.74 -0.98 -23.11
N PHE A 332 3.04 -1.27 -21.85
CA PHE A 332 2.71 -0.40 -20.74
C PHE A 332 3.81 0.64 -20.52
N PRO A 333 3.44 1.93 -20.39
CA PRO A 333 4.42 2.98 -20.08
C PRO A 333 4.90 2.86 -18.64
N ALA A 334 6.20 2.94 -18.44
CA ALA A 334 6.84 2.97 -17.13
C ALA A 334 7.90 4.07 -17.07
N PRO A 335 8.13 4.71 -15.91
CA PRO A 335 9.24 5.64 -15.75
C PRO A 335 10.58 4.90 -15.76
N LEU A 336 11.58 5.46 -16.43
CA LEU A 336 12.97 4.98 -16.47
C LEU A 336 13.88 5.85 -15.55
N GLY A 337 13.39 6.28 -14.40
CA GLY A 337 14.07 7.21 -13.52
C GLY A 337 14.26 8.57 -14.17
N GLU A 338 15.44 9.18 -14.02
CA GLU A 338 15.79 10.46 -14.68
C GLU A 338 16.01 10.31 -16.19
N MET A 339 16.10 9.09 -16.70
CA MET A 339 16.40 8.80 -18.11
C MET A 339 15.15 8.77 -19.03
N GLY A 340 13.96 9.08 -18.52
CA GLY A 340 12.77 9.19 -19.35
C GLY A 340 11.72 8.11 -19.12
N LYS A 341 11.15 7.59 -20.20
CA LYS A 341 10.05 6.63 -20.19
C LYS A 341 10.49 5.32 -20.86
N MET A 342 9.95 4.19 -20.40
CA MET A 342 10.22 2.88 -21.00
C MET A 342 8.93 2.09 -21.24
N GLY A 343 8.98 1.20 -22.21
CA GLY A 343 7.93 0.21 -22.46
C GLY A 343 8.17 -1.06 -21.67
N MET A 344 7.12 -1.54 -20.98
CA MET A 344 7.10 -2.80 -20.25
C MET A 344 6.04 -3.72 -20.81
N ASP A 345 6.24 -5.04 -20.64
CA ASP A 345 5.34 -6.08 -21.15
C ASP A 345 4.98 -5.84 -22.63
N ILE A 346 6.04 -5.83 -23.45
CA ILE A 346 5.98 -5.44 -24.87
C ILE A 346 5.40 -6.58 -25.69
N GLU A 347 4.39 -6.26 -26.46
CA GLU A 347 3.82 -7.14 -27.49
C GLU A 347 4.21 -6.61 -28.86
N LEU A 348 4.72 -7.49 -29.72
CA LEU A 348 5.03 -7.16 -31.11
C LEU A 348 3.72 -7.25 -31.91
N LEU A 349 3.33 -6.15 -32.53
CA LEU A 349 2.19 -6.12 -33.42
C LEU A 349 2.64 -6.48 -34.85
N ASN A 350 1.83 -7.27 -35.55
CA ASN A 350 2.12 -7.69 -36.94
C ASN A 350 1.93 -6.57 -37.93
#